data_5f931e6c8dd6da7ad2e07f923d8392ab
#
_entry.id   5f931e6c8dd6da7ad2e07f923d8392ab
#
_cell.length_a   1.000
_cell.length_b   1.000
_cell.length_c   1.000
_cell.angle_alpha   90.00
_cell.angle_beta   90.00
_cell.angle_gamma   90.00
#
_symmetry.space_group_name_H-M   'P 1'
#
loop_
_entity.id
_entity.type
_entity.pdbx_description
1 polymer ?
#
loop_
_entity_poly.entity_id
_entity_poly.type
_entity_poly.pdbx_seq_one_letter_code
_entity_poly.pdbx_strand_id
1 'polypeptide(L)'
;MLTPRKSLALIVVGTVGTVIALLAVCLAGPLLYPRHWAPDTVSARVTAASDLDAYLADEERSVIGVKPALVKGIVWRDSVTKAKTPLAIIYLHGYSASRRELSPVPERLADSLGANLFFTRLAAHGRVDGEAFATVTPQQWIDDAREAIAVGKRIGERVIIVATSTGATLALEMAIERPTDIAAMILVSPNHEPKDARARFISGPLGPTLARLAGGTYVGFVPTNVAHAELWTPKYRSEGISAMMDLVNHERSLDLSRVTMPVLTLYTSKDIVVRTDLIVSRHAELGSAHKEIVDVPETTRHEMASDALVPQAVNPVLARMLAFIRGIR
;
A
#
# COMPACT_ATOMS: atom_id res chain seq x y z
N MET A 1 22.18 50.57 22.85
CA MET A 1 22.95 49.62 22.02
C MET A 1 23.36 48.41 22.88
N LEU A 2 23.08 47.22 22.49
CA LEU A 2 23.54 46.00 23.18
C LEU A 2 25.05 45.85 22.99
N THR A 3 25.79 45.48 24.03
CA THR A 3 27.23 45.22 23.91
C THR A 3 27.47 43.99 23.02
N PRO A 4 28.58 43.91 22.28
CA PRO A 4 28.85 42.77 21.37
C PRO A 4 28.72 41.40 22.04
N ARG A 5 29.09 41.28 23.33
CA ARG A 5 28.94 40.05 24.11
C ARG A 5 27.45 39.67 24.36
N LYS A 6 26.57 40.65 24.60
CA LYS A 6 25.12 40.38 24.78
C LYS A 6 24.47 39.99 23.47
N SER A 7 24.88 40.58 22.35
CA SER A 7 24.38 40.20 21.02
C SER A 7 24.83 38.80 20.65
N LEU A 8 26.05 38.38 20.92
CA LEU A 8 26.57 37.06 20.66
C LEU A 8 25.82 36.00 21.52
N ALA A 9 25.61 36.29 22.81
CA ALA A 9 24.86 35.41 23.71
C ALA A 9 23.40 35.20 23.26
N LEU A 10 22.72 36.25 22.78
CA LEU A 10 21.36 36.17 22.24
C LEU A 10 21.32 35.33 20.95
N ILE A 11 22.29 35.45 20.06
CA ILE A 11 22.39 34.66 18.84
C ILE A 11 22.61 33.18 19.20
N VAL A 12 23.54 32.87 20.09
CA VAL A 12 23.81 31.48 20.53
C VAL A 12 22.58 30.85 21.17
N VAL A 13 21.92 31.57 22.08
CA VAL A 13 20.69 31.07 22.74
C VAL A 13 19.57 30.84 21.72
N GLY A 14 19.39 31.77 20.76
CA GLY A 14 18.41 31.61 19.68
C GLY A 14 18.72 30.42 18.80
N THR A 15 19.98 30.24 18.41
CA THR A 15 20.40 29.09 17.57
C THR A 15 20.20 27.75 18.29
N VAL A 16 20.62 27.67 19.56
CA VAL A 16 20.43 26.46 20.38
C VAL A 16 18.93 26.14 20.57
N GLY A 17 18.11 27.16 20.86
CA GLY A 17 16.65 26.99 20.95
C GLY A 17 16.02 26.48 19.67
N THR A 18 16.44 27.01 18.52
CA THR A 18 15.97 26.54 17.20
C THR A 18 16.37 25.09 16.94
N VAL A 19 17.61 24.72 17.22
CA VAL A 19 18.08 23.33 17.06
C VAL A 19 17.31 22.36 17.96
N ILE A 20 17.07 22.73 19.21
CA ILE A 20 16.27 21.89 20.13
C ILE A 20 14.85 21.74 19.62
N ALA A 21 14.21 22.82 19.15
CA ALA A 21 12.86 22.77 18.59
C ALA A 21 12.78 21.87 17.36
N LEU A 22 13.74 21.98 16.44
CA LEU A 22 13.82 21.12 15.25
C LEU A 22 14.02 19.65 15.63
N LEU A 23 14.92 19.36 16.58
CA LEU A 23 15.12 18.00 17.09
C LEU A 23 13.84 17.43 17.72
N ALA A 24 13.15 18.25 18.52
CA ALA A 24 11.87 17.84 19.12
C ALA A 24 10.80 17.51 18.07
N VAL A 25 10.70 18.31 16.99
CA VAL A 25 9.77 18.03 15.88
C VAL A 25 10.19 16.77 15.11
N CYS A 26 11.49 16.56 14.87
CA CYS A 26 11.97 15.33 14.23
C CYS A 26 11.67 14.09 15.07
N LEU A 27 11.90 14.15 16.38
CA LEU A 27 11.63 13.05 17.30
C LEU A 27 10.11 12.81 17.48
N ALA A 28 9.30 13.86 17.36
CA ALA A 28 7.85 13.77 17.39
C ALA A 28 7.25 13.33 16.04
N GLY A 29 8.02 13.30 14.95
CA GLY A 29 7.58 12.92 13.61
C GLY A 29 6.66 11.70 13.57
N PRO A 30 7.02 10.58 14.24
CA PRO A 30 6.15 9.39 14.33
C PRO A 30 4.79 9.62 15.01
N LEU A 31 4.60 10.75 15.68
CA LEU A 31 3.35 11.15 16.36
C LEU A 31 2.60 12.24 15.60
N LEU A 32 3.20 12.83 14.56
CA LEU A 32 2.68 13.97 13.79
C LEU A 32 2.12 13.55 12.42
N TYR A 33 1.72 12.30 12.26
CA TYR A 33 1.04 11.80 11.06
C TYR A 33 -0.43 12.24 11.04
N PRO A 34 -1.12 12.19 9.89
CA PRO A 34 -2.55 12.45 9.79
C PRO A 34 -3.34 11.54 10.74
N ARG A 35 -4.22 12.12 11.56
CA ARG A 35 -5.06 11.36 12.50
C ARG A 35 -6.39 10.93 11.90
N HIS A 36 -6.79 11.59 10.83
CA HIS A 36 -8.05 11.35 10.14
C HIS A 36 -7.85 11.57 8.65
N TRP A 37 -8.53 10.77 7.86
CA TRP A 37 -8.60 10.94 6.42
C TRP A 37 -9.74 11.89 6.06
N ALA A 38 -9.59 12.60 4.95
CA ALA A 38 -10.68 13.43 4.41
C ALA A 38 -11.91 12.55 4.09
N PRO A 39 -13.13 13.12 4.10
CA PRO A 39 -14.35 12.40 3.75
C PRO A 39 -14.24 11.73 2.38
N ASP A 40 -14.84 10.55 2.26
CA ASP A 40 -14.88 9.82 0.99
C ASP A 40 -15.81 10.49 -0.02
N THR A 41 -15.21 11.00 -1.08
CA THR A 41 -15.94 11.54 -2.25
C THR A 41 -15.79 10.64 -3.48
N VAL A 42 -14.88 9.65 -3.41
CA VAL A 42 -14.54 8.80 -4.55
C VAL A 42 -15.60 7.74 -4.79
N SER A 43 -16.09 7.10 -3.72
CA SER A 43 -17.11 6.06 -3.83
C SER A 43 -18.40 6.55 -4.48
N ALA A 44 -18.78 7.81 -4.25
CA ALA A 44 -19.94 8.40 -4.91
C ALA A 44 -19.73 8.54 -6.43
N ARG A 45 -18.53 8.93 -6.87
CA ARG A 45 -18.18 9.02 -8.31
C ARG A 45 -18.22 7.66 -8.99
N VAL A 46 -17.61 6.64 -8.37
CA VAL A 46 -17.66 5.25 -8.86
C VAL A 46 -19.09 4.74 -8.95
N THR A 47 -19.92 5.02 -7.93
CA THR A 47 -21.32 4.60 -7.89
C THR A 47 -22.15 5.26 -8.99
N ALA A 48 -21.90 6.51 -9.28
CA ALA A 48 -22.62 7.28 -10.30
C ALA A 48 -22.17 6.96 -11.75
N ALA A 49 -21.00 6.32 -11.93
CA ALA A 49 -20.50 5.98 -13.25
C ALA A 49 -21.43 4.95 -13.94
N SER A 50 -21.92 5.26 -15.13
CA SER A 50 -22.75 4.36 -15.92
C SER A 50 -21.94 3.23 -16.53
N ASP A 51 -20.69 3.51 -16.95
CA ASP A 51 -19.70 2.56 -17.47
C ASP A 51 -18.41 2.67 -16.66
N LEU A 52 -18.04 1.58 -15.97
CA LEU A 52 -16.84 1.55 -15.14
C LEU A 52 -15.54 1.56 -15.95
N ASP A 53 -15.49 0.90 -17.10
CA ASP A 53 -14.29 0.88 -17.91
C ASP A 53 -14.02 2.27 -18.49
N ALA A 54 -15.07 2.98 -18.92
CA ALA A 54 -14.95 4.36 -19.38
C ALA A 54 -14.51 5.30 -18.24
N TYR A 55 -15.10 5.17 -17.06
CA TYR A 55 -14.70 5.92 -15.86
C TYR A 55 -13.22 5.73 -15.54
N LEU A 56 -12.76 4.48 -15.44
CA LEU A 56 -11.38 4.17 -15.13
C LEU A 56 -10.41 4.67 -16.22
N ALA A 57 -10.79 4.55 -17.48
CA ALA A 57 -9.99 5.04 -18.59
C ALA A 57 -9.88 6.58 -18.59
N ASP A 58 -10.92 7.30 -18.18
CA ASP A 58 -10.90 8.76 -18.06
C ASP A 58 -9.97 9.21 -16.91
N GLU A 59 -10.05 8.55 -15.76
CA GLU A 59 -9.14 8.79 -14.64
C GLU A 59 -7.67 8.56 -15.05
N GLU A 60 -7.38 7.45 -15.76
CA GLU A 60 -6.02 7.14 -16.21
C GLU A 60 -5.50 8.14 -17.26
N ARG A 61 -6.36 8.62 -18.19
CA ARG A 61 -5.97 9.64 -19.19
C ARG A 61 -5.56 10.97 -18.56
N SER A 62 -6.08 11.27 -17.37
CA SER A 62 -5.73 12.48 -16.63
C SER A 62 -4.31 12.44 -16.05
N VAL A 63 -3.69 11.24 -15.97
CA VAL A 63 -2.39 11.04 -15.32
C VAL A 63 -1.28 10.93 -16.36
N ILE A 64 -0.35 11.88 -16.35
CA ILE A 64 0.75 11.93 -17.30
C ILE A 64 1.77 10.81 -17.03
N GLY A 65 2.23 10.15 -18.08
CA GLY A 65 3.37 9.22 -18.03
C GLY A 65 3.05 7.85 -17.44
N VAL A 66 1.79 7.44 -17.35
CA VAL A 66 1.44 6.08 -16.94
C VAL A 66 1.88 5.11 -18.03
N LYS A 67 2.55 4.03 -17.63
CA LYS A 67 2.93 2.93 -18.55
C LYS A 67 1.66 2.15 -18.91
N PRO A 68 1.38 1.90 -20.22
CA PRO A 68 0.13 1.26 -20.65
C PRO A 68 -0.14 -0.10 -19.99
N ALA A 69 0.91 -0.88 -19.71
CA ALA A 69 0.80 -2.18 -19.06
C ALA A 69 0.46 -2.10 -17.53
N LEU A 70 0.51 -0.90 -16.94
CA LEU A 70 0.40 -0.69 -15.51
C LEU A 70 -0.82 0.15 -15.10
N VAL A 71 -1.69 0.50 -16.05
CA VAL A 71 -2.96 1.22 -15.79
C VAL A 71 -3.88 0.40 -14.89
N LYS A 72 -4.67 1.09 -14.03
CA LYS A 72 -5.75 0.42 -13.29
C LYS A 72 -6.82 -0.08 -14.27
N GLY A 73 -7.52 -1.14 -13.88
CA GLY A 73 -8.56 -1.68 -14.74
C GLY A 73 -9.18 -2.97 -14.25
N ILE A 74 -10.29 -3.34 -14.88
CA ILE A 74 -11.06 -4.53 -14.55
C ILE A 74 -10.67 -5.66 -15.51
N VAL A 75 -10.43 -6.85 -14.97
CA VAL A 75 -10.40 -8.10 -15.70
C VAL A 75 -11.75 -8.77 -15.48
N TRP A 76 -12.62 -8.65 -16.47
CA TRP A 76 -13.94 -9.24 -16.41
C TRP A 76 -13.88 -10.76 -16.63
N ARG A 77 -14.62 -11.52 -15.84
CA ARG A 77 -14.83 -12.96 -16.08
C ARG A 77 -15.47 -13.23 -17.42
N ASP A 78 -16.40 -12.37 -17.80
CA ASP A 78 -17.03 -12.32 -19.12
C ASP A 78 -16.94 -10.86 -19.63
N SER A 79 -16.07 -10.62 -20.60
CA SER A 79 -15.82 -9.28 -21.15
C SER A 79 -16.95 -8.77 -22.05
N VAL A 80 -17.88 -9.65 -22.48
CA VAL A 80 -19.03 -9.27 -23.33
C VAL A 80 -20.16 -8.75 -22.47
N THR A 81 -20.57 -9.55 -21.48
CA THR A 81 -21.70 -9.18 -20.62
C THR A 81 -21.30 -8.23 -19.50
N LYS A 82 -20.03 -8.28 -19.08
CA LYS A 82 -19.51 -7.52 -17.91
C LYS A 82 -20.40 -7.70 -16.67
N ALA A 83 -20.96 -8.90 -16.55
CA ALA A 83 -21.87 -9.21 -15.47
C ALA A 83 -21.17 -9.24 -14.10
N LYS A 84 -21.89 -8.82 -13.07
CA LYS A 84 -21.46 -8.95 -11.68
C LYS A 84 -21.30 -10.41 -11.31
N THR A 85 -20.23 -10.77 -10.62
CA THR A 85 -19.94 -12.13 -10.18
C THR A 85 -20.22 -12.31 -8.68
N PRO A 86 -20.41 -13.54 -8.16
CA PRO A 86 -20.59 -13.78 -6.71
C PRO A 86 -19.44 -13.25 -5.86
N LEU A 87 -18.21 -13.25 -6.41
CA LEU A 87 -17.03 -12.68 -5.76
C LEU A 87 -16.38 -11.67 -6.70
N ALA A 88 -15.90 -10.56 -6.15
CA ALA A 88 -14.91 -9.71 -6.81
C ALA A 88 -13.59 -9.79 -6.04
N ILE A 89 -12.49 -9.80 -6.75
CA ILE A 89 -11.16 -9.63 -6.17
C ILE A 89 -10.69 -8.23 -6.48
N ILE A 90 -10.19 -7.50 -5.48
CA ILE A 90 -9.44 -6.26 -5.70
C ILE A 90 -8.00 -6.48 -5.29
N TYR A 91 -7.06 -5.94 -6.06
CA TYR A 91 -5.64 -6.04 -5.79
C TYR A 91 -5.03 -4.67 -5.48
N LEU A 92 -4.45 -4.55 -4.28
CA LEU A 92 -3.73 -3.38 -3.81
C LEU A 92 -2.23 -3.72 -3.78
N HIS A 93 -1.44 -3.09 -4.66
CA HIS A 93 -0.01 -3.34 -4.76
C HIS A 93 0.82 -2.59 -3.73
N GLY A 94 2.10 -2.95 -3.57
CA GLY A 94 3.05 -2.35 -2.65
C GLY A 94 3.66 -1.03 -3.13
N TYR A 95 4.44 -0.40 -2.24
CA TYR A 95 5.17 0.83 -2.51
C TYR A 95 6.23 0.62 -3.60
N SER A 96 6.35 1.58 -4.49
CA SER A 96 7.18 1.55 -5.71
C SER A 96 6.86 0.43 -6.71
N ALA A 97 5.91 -0.44 -6.43
CA ALA A 97 5.47 -1.55 -7.27
C ALA A 97 4.37 -1.14 -8.26
N SER A 98 3.65 -2.11 -8.78
CA SER A 98 2.50 -1.94 -9.66
C SER A 98 1.53 -3.11 -9.57
N ARG A 99 0.42 -3.02 -10.32
CA ARG A 99 -0.54 -4.13 -10.45
C ARG A 99 0.09 -5.49 -10.81
N ARG A 100 1.31 -5.48 -11.34
CA ARG A 100 2.03 -6.68 -11.79
C ARG A 100 2.94 -7.29 -10.73
N GLU A 101 3.01 -6.71 -9.53
CA GLU A 101 3.90 -7.15 -8.46
C GLU A 101 3.70 -8.62 -8.07
N LEU A 102 2.46 -9.06 -7.98
CA LEU A 102 2.09 -10.43 -7.59
C LEU A 102 1.57 -11.27 -8.79
N SER A 103 1.62 -10.73 -10.03
CA SER A 103 1.14 -11.48 -11.20
C SER A 103 1.97 -12.73 -11.43
N PRO A 104 1.33 -13.85 -11.83
CA PRO A 104 -0.07 -14.01 -12.24
C PRO A 104 -1.02 -14.51 -11.13
N VAL A 105 -0.67 -14.34 -9.85
CA VAL A 105 -1.45 -14.93 -8.74
C VAL A 105 -2.87 -14.35 -8.65
N PRO A 106 -3.10 -13.00 -8.67
CA PRO A 106 -4.44 -12.44 -8.59
C PRO A 106 -5.31 -12.86 -9.79
N GLU A 107 -4.75 -12.90 -11.00
CA GLU A 107 -5.45 -13.31 -12.22
C GLU A 107 -5.93 -14.77 -12.12
N ARG A 108 -5.02 -15.67 -11.72
CA ARG A 108 -5.32 -17.10 -11.59
C ARG A 108 -6.26 -17.39 -10.42
N LEU A 109 -6.18 -16.59 -9.35
CA LEU A 109 -7.11 -16.67 -8.23
C LEU A 109 -8.52 -16.29 -8.67
N ALA A 110 -8.67 -15.18 -9.39
CA ALA A 110 -9.95 -14.73 -9.92
C ALA A 110 -10.55 -15.74 -10.89
N ASP A 111 -9.76 -16.26 -11.83
CA ASP A 111 -10.21 -17.29 -12.77
C ASP A 111 -10.69 -18.56 -12.05
N SER A 112 -9.90 -19.07 -11.08
CA SER A 112 -10.23 -20.27 -10.30
C SER A 112 -11.49 -20.14 -9.43
N LEU A 113 -11.87 -18.90 -9.08
CA LEU A 113 -13.06 -18.60 -8.28
C LEU A 113 -14.24 -18.12 -9.14
N GLY A 114 -14.05 -17.94 -10.43
CA GLY A 114 -15.07 -17.38 -11.32
C GLY A 114 -15.39 -15.92 -10.98
N ALA A 115 -14.42 -15.17 -10.51
CA ALA A 115 -14.56 -13.79 -10.03
C ALA A 115 -14.13 -12.77 -11.07
N ASN A 116 -14.73 -11.58 -11.03
CA ASN A 116 -14.16 -10.38 -11.63
C ASN A 116 -12.97 -9.91 -10.78
N LEU A 117 -11.97 -9.29 -11.42
CA LEU A 117 -10.77 -8.78 -10.75
C LEU A 117 -10.56 -7.30 -11.08
N PHE A 118 -10.36 -6.47 -10.07
CA PHE A 118 -9.92 -5.10 -10.24
C PHE A 118 -8.47 -4.93 -9.81
N PHE A 119 -7.67 -4.38 -10.68
CA PHE A 119 -6.32 -3.97 -10.39
C PHE A 119 -6.26 -2.46 -10.14
N THR A 120 -5.85 -2.09 -8.93
CA THR A 120 -5.60 -0.69 -8.56
C THR A 120 -4.27 -0.22 -9.16
N ARG A 121 -4.16 1.08 -9.39
CA ARG A 121 -2.89 1.78 -9.52
C ARG A 121 -2.86 2.89 -8.46
N LEU A 122 -2.02 2.75 -7.48
CA LEU A 122 -1.84 3.76 -6.45
C LEU A 122 -1.24 5.05 -7.04
N ALA A 123 -1.65 6.20 -6.54
CA ALA A 123 -1.14 7.51 -6.96
C ALA A 123 0.39 7.53 -6.96
N ALA A 124 1.00 8.18 -7.94
CA ALA A 124 2.43 8.22 -8.26
C ALA A 124 3.04 6.94 -8.84
N HIS A 125 2.39 5.79 -8.71
CA HIS A 125 2.91 4.50 -9.20
C HIS A 125 2.58 4.23 -10.67
N GLY A 126 3.26 3.23 -11.27
CA GLY A 126 3.01 2.79 -12.64
C GLY A 126 3.43 3.78 -13.72
N ARG A 127 4.26 4.78 -13.39
CA ARG A 127 4.71 5.83 -14.31
C ARG A 127 6.09 5.55 -14.88
N VAL A 128 6.43 6.25 -15.96
CA VAL A 128 7.74 6.15 -16.63
C VAL A 128 8.89 6.69 -15.78
N ASP A 129 8.56 7.55 -14.81
CA ASP A 129 9.50 8.15 -13.87
C ASP A 129 8.95 8.14 -12.44
N GLY A 130 9.80 8.43 -11.48
CA GLY A 130 9.47 8.52 -10.07
C GLY A 130 9.21 9.94 -9.56
N GLU A 131 9.04 10.94 -10.42
CA GLU A 131 8.89 12.35 -10.02
C GLU A 131 7.62 12.60 -9.20
N ALA A 132 6.53 11.91 -9.52
CA ALA A 132 5.26 12.07 -8.81
C ALA A 132 5.34 11.72 -7.31
N PHE A 133 6.34 10.94 -6.90
CA PHE A 133 6.58 10.66 -5.48
C PHE A 133 7.00 11.90 -4.68
N ALA A 134 7.38 13.00 -5.34
CA ALA A 134 7.70 14.25 -4.66
C ALA A 134 6.50 14.91 -3.97
N THR A 135 5.30 14.68 -4.49
CA THR A 135 4.08 15.39 -4.07
C THR A 135 2.92 14.46 -3.69
N VAL A 136 3.15 13.15 -3.76
CA VAL A 136 2.14 12.17 -3.37
C VAL A 136 1.83 12.29 -1.87
N THR A 137 0.57 12.08 -1.52
CA THR A 137 0.11 12.12 -0.14
C THR A 137 -0.52 10.78 0.27
N PRO A 138 -0.51 10.41 1.54
CA PRO A 138 -1.20 9.21 2.01
C PRO A 138 -2.72 9.27 1.75
N GLN A 139 -3.32 10.48 1.75
CA GLN A 139 -4.74 10.65 1.42
C GLN A 139 -5.09 10.15 0.00
N GLN A 140 -4.22 10.40 -0.98
CA GLN A 140 -4.44 9.92 -2.35
C GLN A 140 -4.47 8.38 -2.40
N TRP A 141 -3.61 7.70 -1.63
CA TRP A 141 -3.63 6.23 -1.56
C TRP A 141 -4.84 5.68 -0.81
N ILE A 142 -5.32 6.37 0.22
CA ILE A 142 -6.60 6.06 0.87
C ILE A 142 -7.75 6.18 -0.13
N ASP A 143 -7.75 7.24 -0.94
CA ASP A 143 -8.78 7.45 -1.96
C ASP A 143 -8.71 6.38 -3.07
N ASP A 144 -7.51 5.94 -3.48
CA ASP A 144 -7.33 4.81 -4.41
C ASP A 144 -7.88 3.49 -3.82
N ALA A 145 -7.68 3.26 -2.52
CA ALA A 145 -8.22 2.07 -1.84
C ALA A 145 -9.75 2.13 -1.70
N ARG A 146 -10.32 3.31 -1.43
CA ARG A 146 -11.77 3.55 -1.43
C ARG A 146 -12.38 3.31 -2.81
N GLU A 147 -11.71 3.79 -3.87
CA GLU A 147 -12.10 3.50 -5.26
C GLU A 147 -12.12 2.00 -5.50
N ALA A 148 -11.07 1.28 -5.07
CA ALA A 148 -10.98 -0.16 -5.27
C ALA A 148 -12.15 -0.90 -4.63
N ILE A 149 -12.54 -0.55 -3.41
CA ILE A 149 -13.70 -1.16 -2.75
C ILE A 149 -14.99 -0.81 -3.49
N ALA A 150 -15.17 0.46 -3.87
CA ALA A 150 -16.36 0.90 -4.59
C ALA A 150 -16.50 0.19 -5.95
N VAL A 151 -15.41 0.05 -6.71
CA VAL A 151 -15.38 -0.75 -7.95
C VAL A 151 -15.68 -2.22 -7.63
N GLY A 152 -15.03 -2.80 -6.63
CA GLY A 152 -15.25 -4.18 -6.20
C GLY A 152 -16.73 -4.48 -5.94
N LYS A 153 -17.45 -3.61 -5.25
CA LYS A 153 -18.90 -3.73 -4.99
C LYS A 153 -19.76 -3.63 -6.26
N ARG A 154 -19.27 -2.95 -7.29
CA ARG A 154 -19.94 -2.85 -8.58
C ARG A 154 -19.76 -4.10 -9.42
N ILE A 155 -18.62 -4.78 -9.31
CA ILE A 155 -18.25 -5.94 -10.14
C ILE A 155 -18.44 -7.30 -9.43
N GLY A 156 -18.72 -7.32 -8.12
CA GLY A 156 -19.00 -8.54 -7.35
C GLY A 156 -19.98 -8.33 -6.20
N GLU A 157 -20.66 -9.42 -5.79
CA GLU A 157 -21.57 -9.38 -4.64
C GLU A 157 -20.80 -9.28 -3.31
N ARG A 158 -19.68 -9.97 -3.23
CA ARG A 158 -18.77 -9.99 -2.07
C ARG A 158 -17.37 -9.62 -2.53
N VAL A 159 -16.71 -8.72 -1.81
CA VAL A 159 -15.38 -8.21 -2.16
C VAL A 159 -14.31 -8.91 -1.33
N ILE A 160 -13.32 -9.48 -1.99
CA ILE A 160 -12.10 -10.02 -1.38
C ILE A 160 -10.94 -9.10 -1.74
N ILE A 161 -10.19 -8.66 -0.73
CA ILE A 161 -8.98 -7.87 -0.93
C ILE A 161 -7.77 -8.81 -0.95
N VAL A 162 -6.97 -8.72 -2.00
CA VAL A 162 -5.59 -9.23 -2.03
C VAL A 162 -4.67 -8.03 -2.03
N ALA A 163 -3.76 -7.96 -1.07
CA ALA A 163 -2.96 -6.76 -0.86
C ALA A 163 -1.52 -7.07 -0.47
N THR A 164 -0.56 -6.40 -1.09
CA THR A 164 0.88 -6.61 -0.85
C THR A 164 1.50 -5.39 -0.17
N SER A 165 2.30 -5.62 0.88
CA SER A 165 3.15 -4.60 1.51
C SER A 165 2.35 -3.36 1.95
N THR A 166 2.63 -2.18 1.40
CA THR A 166 1.87 -0.94 1.65
C THR A 166 0.40 -1.06 1.20
N GLY A 167 0.10 -1.87 0.18
CA GLY A 167 -1.28 -2.23 -0.16
C GLY A 167 -2.00 -2.94 0.99
N ALA A 168 -1.29 -3.78 1.76
CA ALA A 168 -1.86 -4.44 2.94
C ALA A 168 -2.09 -3.44 4.09
N THR A 169 -1.22 -2.43 4.26
CA THR A 169 -1.46 -1.30 5.16
C THR A 169 -2.77 -0.60 4.81
N LEU A 170 -3.01 -0.31 3.52
CA LEU A 170 -4.27 0.27 3.03
C LEU A 170 -5.48 -0.66 3.23
N ALA A 171 -5.30 -1.96 3.04
CA ALA A 171 -6.37 -2.94 3.27
C ALA A 171 -6.85 -2.94 4.73
N LEU A 172 -5.93 -2.81 5.70
CA LEU A 172 -6.26 -2.70 7.13
C LEU A 172 -6.98 -1.40 7.46
N GLU A 173 -6.57 -0.27 6.86
CA GLU A 173 -7.30 1.01 6.96
C GLU A 173 -8.76 0.85 6.48
N MET A 174 -8.95 0.23 5.32
CA MET A 174 -10.27 -0.02 4.76
C MET A 174 -11.09 -1.00 5.60
N ALA A 175 -10.46 -2.00 6.21
CA ALA A 175 -11.14 -2.93 7.12
C ALA A 175 -11.72 -2.24 8.37
N ILE A 176 -11.08 -1.18 8.85
CA ILE A 176 -11.57 -0.35 9.95
C ILE A 176 -12.63 0.65 9.48
N GLU A 177 -12.43 1.26 8.30
CA GLU A 177 -13.36 2.27 7.76
C GLU A 177 -14.66 1.63 7.22
N ARG A 178 -14.56 0.44 6.58
CA ARG A 178 -15.64 -0.21 5.81
C ARG A 178 -15.76 -1.70 6.09
N PRO A 179 -15.92 -2.13 7.34
CA PRO A 179 -15.86 -3.54 7.71
C PRO A 179 -16.94 -4.40 7.02
N THR A 180 -18.09 -3.83 6.69
CA THR A 180 -19.21 -4.53 6.05
C THR A 180 -19.06 -4.71 4.54
N ASP A 181 -18.15 -3.96 3.92
CA ASP A 181 -17.93 -3.99 2.47
C ASP A 181 -16.90 -5.06 2.06
N ILE A 182 -16.18 -5.63 3.03
CA ILE A 182 -15.07 -6.57 2.80
C ILE A 182 -15.44 -7.95 3.33
N ALA A 183 -15.49 -8.93 2.44
CA ALA A 183 -15.85 -10.30 2.78
C ALA A 183 -14.66 -11.11 3.34
N ALA A 184 -13.45 -10.85 2.89
CA ALA A 184 -12.21 -11.44 3.36
C ALA A 184 -10.99 -10.64 2.87
N MET A 185 -9.84 -10.82 3.54
CA MET A 185 -8.57 -10.22 3.12
C MET A 185 -7.46 -11.27 3.02
N ILE A 186 -6.60 -11.09 2.04
CA ILE A 186 -5.31 -11.80 1.92
C ILE A 186 -4.21 -10.76 1.94
N LEU A 187 -3.43 -10.72 3.01
CA LEU A 187 -2.34 -9.79 3.24
C LEU A 187 -1.01 -10.49 2.93
N VAL A 188 -0.25 -9.95 1.99
CA VAL A 188 1.04 -10.50 1.54
C VAL A 188 2.15 -9.56 1.99
N SER A 189 3.06 -10.04 2.81
CA SER A 189 4.19 -9.27 3.36
C SER A 189 3.77 -7.88 3.89
N PRO A 190 2.74 -7.76 4.76
CA PRO A 190 2.18 -6.46 5.16
C PRO A 190 3.24 -5.54 5.75
N ASN A 191 3.20 -4.27 5.34
CA ASN A 191 4.13 -3.25 5.81
C ASN A 191 3.57 -2.53 7.06
N HIS A 192 3.85 -3.08 8.23
CA HIS A 192 3.59 -2.43 9.53
C HIS A 192 4.75 -1.53 9.97
N GLU A 193 5.96 -1.76 9.46
CA GLU A 193 7.16 -0.93 9.60
C GLU A 193 8.25 -1.47 8.67
N PRO A 194 8.99 -0.62 7.94
CA PRO A 194 10.19 -1.03 7.22
C PRO A 194 11.24 -1.66 8.15
N LYS A 195 12.09 -2.54 7.61
CA LYS A 195 13.17 -3.19 8.37
C LYS A 195 14.10 -2.18 9.05
N ASP A 196 14.40 -1.08 8.37
CA ASP A 196 15.09 0.05 8.98
C ASP A 196 14.09 0.90 9.79
N ALA A 197 13.99 0.60 11.09
CA ALA A 197 13.07 1.30 11.99
C ALA A 197 13.33 2.82 12.10
N ARG A 198 14.48 3.33 11.62
CA ARG A 198 14.75 4.79 11.56
C ARG A 198 13.84 5.48 10.57
N ALA A 199 13.32 4.76 9.56
CA ALA A 199 12.38 5.30 8.59
C ALA A 199 11.13 5.91 9.25
N ARG A 200 10.70 5.42 10.44
CA ARG A 200 9.54 5.98 11.17
C ARG A 200 9.66 7.45 11.50
N PHE A 201 10.89 7.98 11.61
CA PHE A 201 11.11 9.40 11.86
C PHE A 201 10.98 10.26 10.60
N ILE A 202 10.95 9.63 9.41
CA ILE A 202 10.70 10.30 8.14
C ILE A 202 9.17 10.43 7.96
N SER A 203 8.51 11.13 8.84
CA SER A 203 7.06 11.37 8.80
C SER A 203 6.69 12.73 9.36
N GLY A 204 5.41 13.12 9.20
CA GLY A 204 4.89 14.40 9.66
C GLY A 204 5.42 15.58 8.85
N PRO A 205 5.27 16.83 9.35
CA PRO A 205 5.52 18.06 8.59
C PRO A 205 6.95 18.21 8.06
N LEU A 206 7.95 17.64 8.74
CA LEU A 206 9.36 17.67 8.31
C LEU A 206 9.78 16.40 7.55
N GLY A 207 8.90 15.41 7.45
CA GLY A 207 9.19 14.13 6.82
C GLY A 207 9.80 14.24 5.42
N PRO A 208 9.23 15.01 4.47
CA PRO A 208 9.81 15.21 3.15
C PRO A 208 11.23 15.79 3.16
N THR A 209 11.47 16.75 4.06
CA THR A 209 12.81 17.35 4.24
C THR A 209 13.79 16.33 4.81
N LEU A 210 13.39 15.56 5.82
CA LEU A 210 14.20 14.51 6.42
C LEU A 210 14.52 13.40 5.42
N ALA A 211 13.56 13.00 4.59
CA ALA A 211 13.76 12.03 3.51
C ALA A 211 14.88 12.50 2.55
N ARG A 212 14.84 13.77 2.12
CA ARG A 212 15.86 14.35 1.24
C ARG A 212 17.23 14.47 1.91
N LEU A 213 17.27 14.81 3.18
CA LEU A 213 18.53 14.91 3.93
C LEU A 213 19.17 13.53 4.14
N ALA A 214 18.36 12.50 4.38
CA ALA A 214 18.83 11.13 4.63
C ALA A 214 19.20 10.38 3.35
N GLY A 215 18.39 10.50 2.29
CA GLY A 215 18.51 9.71 1.05
C GLY A 215 18.89 10.50 -0.19
N GLY A 216 19.02 11.84 -0.10
CA GLY A 216 19.18 12.71 -1.27
C GLY A 216 17.87 12.93 -2.01
N THR A 217 17.97 13.45 -3.24
CA THR A 217 16.78 13.77 -4.07
C THR A 217 16.04 12.52 -4.53
N TYR A 218 16.78 11.45 -4.83
CA TYR A 218 16.24 10.19 -5.31
C TYR A 218 16.76 9.04 -4.46
N VAL A 219 15.87 8.10 -4.23
CA VAL A 219 16.13 6.81 -3.59
C VAL A 219 15.58 5.70 -4.46
N GLY A 220 15.82 4.46 -4.10
CA GLY A 220 15.31 3.31 -4.83
C GLY A 220 16.16 2.06 -4.63
N PHE A 221 16.11 1.18 -5.61
CA PHE A 221 16.79 -0.12 -5.57
C PHE A 221 17.37 -0.46 -6.96
N VAL A 222 18.29 -1.40 -7.00
CA VAL A 222 18.84 -1.92 -8.25
C VAL A 222 17.94 -3.07 -8.71
N PRO A 223 17.31 -2.97 -9.89
CA PRO A 223 16.50 -4.06 -10.43
C PRO A 223 17.31 -5.32 -10.65
N THR A 224 16.75 -6.49 -10.34
CA THR A 224 17.43 -7.79 -10.51
C THR A 224 17.33 -8.33 -11.93
N ASN A 225 16.36 -7.84 -12.73
CA ASN A 225 16.18 -8.19 -14.14
C ASN A 225 15.37 -7.09 -14.86
N VAL A 226 15.18 -7.23 -16.16
CA VAL A 226 14.46 -6.27 -17.01
C VAL A 226 12.99 -6.11 -16.56
N ALA A 227 12.30 -7.22 -16.30
CA ALA A 227 10.91 -7.17 -15.84
C ALA A 227 10.76 -6.40 -14.52
N HIS A 228 11.70 -6.58 -13.58
CA HIS A 228 11.73 -5.80 -12.33
C HIS A 228 11.87 -4.29 -12.61
N ALA A 229 12.72 -3.90 -13.57
CA ALA A 229 12.90 -2.50 -13.95
C ALA A 229 11.65 -1.90 -14.62
N GLU A 230 10.93 -2.70 -15.40
CA GLU A 230 9.76 -2.23 -16.16
C GLU A 230 8.48 -2.18 -15.30
N LEU A 231 8.29 -3.17 -14.42
CA LEU A 231 7.06 -3.34 -13.66
C LEU A 231 7.05 -2.60 -12.32
N TRP A 232 8.21 -2.13 -11.87
CA TRP A 232 8.35 -1.30 -10.67
C TRP A 232 8.84 0.11 -11.02
N THR A 233 8.91 0.98 -10.02
CA THR A 233 9.55 2.30 -10.09
C THR A 233 10.86 2.23 -9.30
N PRO A 234 11.98 1.80 -9.95
CA PRO A 234 13.23 1.51 -9.25
C PRO A 234 13.97 2.73 -8.73
N LYS A 235 13.63 3.94 -9.24
CA LYS A 235 14.19 5.22 -8.80
C LYS A 235 13.07 6.24 -8.66
N TYR A 236 12.90 6.82 -7.48
CA TYR A 236 11.83 7.76 -7.18
C TYR A 236 12.28 8.83 -6.20
N ARG A 237 11.50 9.92 -6.13
CA ARG A 237 11.74 11.03 -5.22
C ARG A 237 11.62 10.58 -3.77
N SER A 238 12.61 10.94 -2.96
CA SER A 238 12.73 10.50 -1.56
C SER A 238 11.57 10.97 -0.68
N GLU A 239 10.94 12.09 -1.03
CA GLU A 239 9.78 12.64 -0.32
C GLU A 239 8.61 11.64 -0.20
N GLY A 240 8.46 10.74 -1.18
CA GLY A 240 7.43 9.69 -1.15
C GLY A 240 7.56 8.72 0.03
N ILE A 241 8.77 8.57 0.60
CA ILE A 241 8.98 7.78 1.82
C ILE A 241 8.20 8.40 2.98
N SER A 242 8.14 9.73 3.07
CA SER A 242 7.39 10.41 4.14
C SER A 242 5.89 10.08 4.06
N ALA A 243 5.31 10.13 2.86
CA ALA A 243 3.91 9.77 2.67
C ALA A 243 3.63 8.30 3.07
N MET A 244 4.54 7.38 2.70
CA MET A 244 4.44 5.97 3.11
C MET A 244 4.53 5.83 4.63
N MET A 245 5.45 6.53 5.27
CA MET A 245 5.62 6.44 6.73
C MET A 245 4.47 7.08 7.49
N ASP A 246 3.86 8.14 6.98
CA ASP A 246 2.64 8.71 7.55
C ASP A 246 1.49 7.69 7.55
N LEU A 247 1.30 6.97 6.44
CA LEU A 247 0.32 5.89 6.35
C LEU A 247 0.64 4.74 7.32
N VAL A 248 1.90 4.27 7.35
CA VAL A 248 2.34 3.19 8.24
C VAL A 248 2.19 3.59 9.72
N ASN A 249 2.57 4.81 10.10
CA ASN A 249 2.41 5.29 11.47
C ASN A 249 0.93 5.42 11.86
N HIS A 250 0.05 5.79 10.93
CA HIS A 250 -1.39 5.80 11.16
C HIS A 250 -1.92 4.38 11.37
N GLU A 251 -1.60 3.43 10.48
CA GLU A 251 -2.03 2.03 10.58
C GLU A 251 -1.62 1.43 11.93
N ARG A 252 -0.40 1.70 12.39
CA ARG A 252 0.09 1.20 13.69
C ARG A 252 -0.71 1.71 14.89
N SER A 253 -1.46 2.79 14.74
CA SER A 253 -2.37 3.31 15.77
C SER A 253 -3.77 2.70 15.73
N LEU A 254 -4.08 1.89 14.70
CA LEU A 254 -5.39 1.27 14.57
C LEU A 254 -5.60 0.16 15.61
N ASP A 255 -6.81 0.09 16.11
CA ASP A 255 -7.29 -1.04 16.91
C ASP A 255 -7.70 -2.19 15.97
N LEU A 256 -6.77 -3.12 15.74
CA LEU A 256 -7.00 -4.25 14.85
C LEU A 256 -7.98 -5.30 15.39
N SER A 257 -8.40 -5.22 16.67
CA SER A 257 -9.49 -6.07 17.19
C SER A 257 -10.82 -5.82 16.47
N ARG A 258 -10.96 -4.67 15.79
CA ARG A 258 -12.11 -4.32 14.95
C ARG A 258 -12.10 -4.98 13.56
N VAL A 259 -10.98 -5.57 13.15
CA VAL A 259 -10.87 -6.33 11.89
C VAL A 259 -11.43 -7.74 12.12
N THR A 260 -12.70 -7.94 11.83
CA THR A 260 -13.46 -9.16 12.19
C THR A 260 -13.73 -10.09 10.99
N MET A 261 -13.55 -9.61 9.74
CA MET A 261 -13.65 -10.46 8.56
C MET A 261 -12.50 -11.47 8.51
N PRO A 262 -12.66 -12.62 7.80
CA PRO A 262 -11.59 -13.59 7.60
C PRO A 262 -10.31 -12.98 7.00
N VAL A 263 -9.15 -13.33 7.56
CA VAL A 263 -7.84 -12.81 7.13
C VAL A 263 -6.82 -13.93 6.99
N LEU A 264 -6.21 -14.03 5.80
CA LEU A 264 -4.99 -14.81 5.57
C LEU A 264 -3.79 -13.85 5.48
N THR A 265 -2.77 -14.07 6.28
CA THR A 265 -1.49 -13.36 6.16
C THR A 265 -0.41 -14.30 5.66
N LEU A 266 0.20 -13.96 4.54
CA LEU A 266 1.33 -14.67 3.94
C LEU A 266 2.59 -13.80 4.10
N TYR A 267 3.66 -14.36 4.62
CA TYR A 267 4.93 -13.67 4.78
C TYR A 267 6.10 -14.66 4.67
N THR A 268 7.32 -14.17 4.64
CA THR A 268 8.50 -14.98 4.84
C THR A 268 9.31 -14.41 6.00
N SER A 269 9.72 -15.25 6.92
CA SER A 269 10.59 -14.86 8.05
C SER A 269 11.96 -14.32 7.60
N LYS A 270 12.31 -14.55 6.33
CA LYS A 270 13.55 -14.08 5.68
C LYS A 270 13.40 -12.73 4.98
N ASP A 271 12.26 -12.07 5.11
CA ASP A 271 12.01 -10.75 4.54
C ASP A 271 13.02 -9.71 5.08
N ILE A 272 13.66 -9.00 4.17
CA ILE A 272 14.65 -7.95 4.49
C ILE A 272 14.11 -6.53 4.32
N VAL A 273 12.87 -6.39 3.84
CA VAL A 273 12.24 -5.08 3.53
C VAL A 273 11.40 -4.59 4.70
N VAL A 274 10.60 -5.48 5.30
CA VAL A 274 9.70 -5.14 6.41
C VAL A 274 10.05 -5.94 7.68
N ARG A 275 9.53 -5.47 8.81
CA ARG A 275 9.69 -6.12 10.12
C ARG A 275 8.74 -7.29 10.26
N THR A 276 9.28 -8.50 10.15
CA THR A 276 8.51 -9.75 10.24
C THR A 276 7.97 -10.03 11.64
N ASP A 277 8.65 -9.56 12.67
CA ASP A 277 8.16 -9.61 14.06
C ASP A 277 6.86 -8.81 14.24
N LEU A 278 6.73 -7.66 13.55
CA LEU A 278 5.49 -6.89 13.55
C LEU A 278 4.38 -7.56 12.73
N ILE A 279 4.72 -8.26 11.64
CA ILE A 279 3.72 -9.04 10.90
C ILE A 279 3.04 -10.05 11.83
N VAL A 280 3.83 -10.81 12.59
CA VAL A 280 3.31 -11.82 13.52
C VAL A 280 2.51 -11.19 14.66
N SER A 281 3.04 -10.14 15.30
CA SER A 281 2.37 -9.51 16.43
C SER A 281 1.08 -8.79 16.03
N ARG A 282 1.08 -8.04 14.91
CA ARG A 282 -0.11 -7.35 14.42
C ARG A 282 -1.19 -8.30 13.93
N HIS A 283 -0.77 -9.44 13.29
CA HIS A 283 -1.74 -10.49 12.94
C HIS A 283 -2.43 -11.07 14.19
N ALA A 284 -1.69 -11.23 15.29
CA ALA A 284 -2.29 -11.72 16.55
C ALA A 284 -3.37 -10.77 17.10
N GLU A 285 -3.25 -9.45 16.89
CA GLU A 285 -4.20 -8.43 17.33
C GLU A 285 -5.51 -8.40 16.53
N LEU A 286 -5.58 -9.04 15.33
CA LEU A 286 -6.80 -9.07 14.53
C LEU A 286 -7.96 -9.73 15.31
N GLY A 287 -9.14 -9.09 15.28
CA GLY A 287 -10.36 -9.59 15.93
C GLY A 287 -11.07 -10.71 15.17
N SER A 288 -10.56 -11.10 14.00
CA SER A 288 -11.14 -12.16 13.18
C SER A 288 -11.13 -13.51 13.89
N ALA A 289 -12.26 -14.21 13.87
CA ALA A 289 -12.36 -15.60 14.30
C ALA A 289 -11.74 -16.60 13.30
N HIS A 290 -11.57 -16.18 12.04
CA HIS A 290 -10.98 -16.97 10.96
C HIS A 290 -9.72 -16.25 10.46
N LYS A 291 -8.63 -16.34 11.21
CA LYS A 291 -7.36 -15.76 10.82
C LYS A 291 -6.28 -16.83 10.74
N GLU A 292 -5.54 -16.80 9.64
CA GLU A 292 -4.43 -17.69 9.37
C GLU A 292 -3.18 -16.88 9.05
N ILE A 293 -2.03 -17.29 9.57
CA ILE A 293 -0.72 -16.73 9.22
C ILE A 293 0.21 -17.84 8.77
N VAL A 294 0.89 -17.64 7.65
CA VAL A 294 1.76 -18.65 7.05
C VAL A 294 3.12 -18.05 6.71
N ASP A 295 4.19 -18.62 7.26
CA ASP A 295 5.56 -18.41 6.79
C ASP A 295 5.77 -19.24 5.53
N VAL A 296 5.96 -18.58 4.39
CA VAL A 296 6.06 -19.22 3.06
C VAL A 296 7.49 -19.62 2.78
N PRO A 297 7.82 -20.93 2.84
CA PRO A 297 9.20 -21.38 2.73
C PRO A 297 9.76 -21.33 1.29
N GLU A 298 8.88 -21.25 0.29
CA GLU A 298 9.24 -21.24 -1.12
C GLU A 298 9.89 -19.95 -1.59
N THR A 299 9.92 -18.94 -0.73
CA THR A 299 10.54 -17.64 -1.03
C THR A 299 11.36 -17.10 0.13
N THR A 300 12.31 -16.23 -0.21
CA THR A 300 13.06 -15.41 0.74
C THR A 300 12.90 -13.93 0.43
N ARG A 301 12.02 -13.60 -0.53
CA ARG A 301 11.83 -12.27 -1.06
C ARG A 301 10.54 -11.64 -0.57
N HIS A 302 10.58 -10.34 -0.39
CA HIS A 302 9.45 -9.51 0.00
C HIS A 302 8.27 -9.61 -0.99
N GLU A 303 8.57 -9.66 -2.30
CA GLU A 303 7.58 -9.73 -3.38
C GLU A 303 6.79 -11.05 -3.41
N MET A 304 7.12 -11.97 -2.55
CA MET A 304 6.47 -13.24 -2.23
C MET A 304 6.31 -14.20 -3.40
N ALA A 305 5.56 -13.83 -4.46
CA ALA A 305 5.29 -14.70 -5.61
C ALA A 305 4.99 -13.86 -6.85
N SER A 306 5.79 -14.00 -7.90
CA SER A 306 5.51 -13.42 -9.21
C SER A 306 6.29 -14.15 -10.30
N ASP A 307 5.80 -14.10 -11.53
CA ASP A 307 6.52 -14.63 -12.71
C ASP A 307 7.84 -13.88 -12.95
N ALA A 308 7.89 -12.61 -12.60
CA ALA A 308 9.04 -11.75 -12.78
C ALA A 308 10.19 -12.02 -11.79
N LEU A 309 9.90 -12.36 -10.54
CA LEU A 309 10.89 -12.38 -9.45
C LEU A 309 10.94 -13.69 -8.67
N VAL A 310 9.81 -14.37 -8.49
CA VAL A 310 9.68 -15.57 -7.63
C VAL A 310 8.74 -16.58 -8.27
N PRO A 311 9.02 -17.06 -9.48
CA PRO A 311 8.10 -17.93 -10.24
C PRO A 311 7.83 -19.26 -9.52
N GLN A 312 8.78 -19.79 -8.74
CA GLN A 312 8.63 -21.04 -7.99
C GLN A 312 7.58 -20.97 -6.88
N ALA A 313 7.29 -19.76 -6.35
CA ALA A 313 6.32 -19.58 -5.27
C ALA A 313 4.88 -19.29 -5.78
N VAL A 314 4.69 -19.05 -7.07
CA VAL A 314 3.38 -18.70 -7.66
C VAL A 314 2.33 -19.79 -7.36
N ASN A 315 2.62 -21.05 -7.67
CA ASN A 315 1.67 -22.14 -7.44
C ASN A 315 1.42 -22.42 -5.93
N PRO A 316 2.45 -22.51 -5.07
CA PRO A 316 2.25 -22.67 -3.64
C PRO A 316 1.43 -21.54 -2.98
N VAL A 317 1.71 -20.28 -3.32
CA VAL A 317 0.98 -19.12 -2.79
C VAL A 317 -0.47 -19.13 -3.27
N LEU A 318 -0.70 -19.34 -4.57
CA LEU A 318 -2.04 -19.48 -5.13
C LEU A 318 -2.86 -20.59 -4.44
N ALA A 319 -2.24 -21.75 -4.22
CA ALA A 319 -2.91 -22.88 -3.56
C ALA A 319 -3.37 -22.53 -2.14
N ARG A 320 -2.52 -21.83 -1.36
CA ARG A 320 -2.88 -21.36 0.00
C ARG A 320 -4.04 -20.36 -0.04
N MET A 321 -4.00 -19.39 -0.95
CA MET A 321 -5.08 -18.41 -1.10
C MET A 321 -6.41 -19.09 -1.48
N LEU A 322 -6.38 -20.04 -2.41
CA LEU A 322 -7.56 -20.81 -2.83
C LEU A 322 -8.12 -21.67 -1.68
N ALA A 323 -7.25 -22.35 -0.92
CA ALA A 323 -7.66 -23.16 0.22
C ALA A 323 -8.37 -22.31 1.27
N PHE A 324 -7.78 -21.17 1.63
CA PHE A 324 -8.36 -20.22 2.59
C PHE A 324 -9.74 -19.73 2.14
N ILE A 325 -9.86 -19.21 0.91
CA ILE A 325 -11.13 -18.65 0.42
C ILE A 325 -12.22 -19.73 0.32
N ARG A 326 -11.87 -20.96 -0.04
CA ARG A 326 -12.83 -22.08 -0.08
C ARG A 326 -13.25 -22.52 1.31
N GLY A 327 -12.38 -22.39 2.32
CA GLY A 327 -12.67 -22.74 3.71
C GLY A 327 -13.61 -21.79 4.43
N ILE A 328 -13.74 -20.54 3.97
CA ILE A 328 -14.61 -19.50 4.58
C ILE A 328 -15.94 -19.29 3.84
N ARG A 329 -16.26 -20.13 2.88
CA ARG A 329 -17.52 -20.09 2.12
C ARG A 329 -18.72 -20.61 2.93
#